data_6b3c802ec8be28b15bcdd7b5ada675cd
#
_entry.id   6b3c802ec8be28b15bcdd7b5ada675cd
#
_cell.length_a   1.000
_cell.length_b   1.000
_cell.length_c   1.000
_cell.angle_alpha   90.00
_cell.angle_beta   90.00
_cell.angle_gamma   90.00
#
_symmetry.space_group_name_H-M   'P 1'
#
loop_
_entity.id
_entity.type
_entity.pdbx_description
1 polymer ?
#
loop_
_entity_poly.entity_id
_entity_poly.type
_entity_poly.pdbx_seq_one_letter_code
_entity_poly.pdbx_strand_id
1 'polypeptide(L)'
;MSGAGTAGGADLVLGVDIGTTSTKVVAYDTAGTATAQHSVGYPLEEPEPGHAVQDPHLILDAVQRSVRAVVEAVGAGRVAGLSFSTAMHSLLGLDAEHRPLTPVITWADTRAGTQAERLRAAPGGLALHRRTGTPLHPMSPLPKLVWFREQEPKLCERVSFWIGVKDWVLLHLAGALVVDHSTASSTGLFDLAALRWDAEALQLAGVQLEQLPEPVTTTHVLPGLTDAAAAATGLPVATPLVVGAGDGPLANLGLGAVRPGVAACSIGTSGALRVVVDRPVVDPLGQVFCYALTPGRWVVGGAINNGGVVLEWAGDALAPDLGEEPHEALLELAGRVPAGSGGLLMLPYLLSERAPHWSSLPRGAYVGLTRAHRREHLVRAAVEGVCLQLSVVLQSMRLAGLRVEGLRATGGFARSPLWRQVLADALDMEVGFAAGYEGSSFGAALLGMEALGMVPSVEVAADLVTVQSRVAPDPAAAGVYAQLRPVFTDLYAALVPTYTALRRLAPALPVEHPALPVEPPAGG
;
A
#
# COMPACT_ATOMS: atom_id res chain seq x y z
N MET A 1 -25.93 -34.54 -35.31
CA MET A 1 -26.12 -34.49 -33.84
C MET A 1 -25.55 -33.16 -33.36
N SER A 2 -26.44 -32.25 -33.04
CA SER A 2 -26.12 -30.88 -32.63
C SER A 2 -25.59 -30.92 -31.19
N GLY A 3 -24.34 -30.50 -31.04
CA GLY A 3 -23.79 -30.21 -29.69
C GLY A 3 -24.50 -28.97 -29.16
N ALA A 4 -25.32 -29.15 -28.13
CA ALA A 4 -25.86 -28.08 -27.33
C ALA A 4 -24.71 -27.41 -26.63
N GLY A 5 -24.40 -26.16 -27.00
CA GLY A 5 -23.54 -25.29 -26.21
C GLY A 5 -24.20 -25.09 -24.85
N THR A 6 -23.56 -25.55 -23.81
CA THR A 6 -23.89 -25.17 -22.42
C THR A 6 -23.85 -23.65 -22.35
N ALA A 7 -24.99 -23.03 -22.04
CA ALA A 7 -25.05 -21.62 -21.68
C ALA A 7 -24.08 -21.44 -20.48
N GLY A 8 -22.93 -20.86 -20.74
CA GLY A 8 -21.93 -20.57 -19.70
C GLY A 8 -22.53 -19.60 -18.69
N GLY A 9 -22.70 -20.05 -17.46
CA GLY A 9 -23.07 -19.19 -16.34
C GLY A 9 -21.98 -18.14 -16.12
N ALA A 10 -22.29 -17.11 -15.37
CA ALA A 10 -21.35 -16.07 -14.98
C ALA A 10 -20.19 -16.70 -14.15
N ASP A 11 -18.98 -16.65 -14.69
CA ASP A 11 -17.80 -17.39 -14.21
C ASP A 11 -16.60 -16.49 -13.88
N LEU A 12 -16.73 -15.18 -14.14
CA LEU A 12 -15.65 -14.20 -13.94
C LEU A 12 -15.99 -13.18 -12.86
N VAL A 13 -15.00 -12.84 -12.02
CA VAL A 13 -15.07 -11.70 -11.10
C VAL A 13 -14.12 -10.62 -11.58
N LEU A 14 -14.60 -9.38 -11.64
CA LEU A 14 -13.78 -8.22 -11.97
C LEU A 14 -13.11 -7.69 -10.71
N GLY A 15 -11.79 -7.81 -10.61
CA GLY A 15 -10.98 -7.13 -9.60
C GLY A 15 -10.69 -5.70 -10.05
N VAL A 16 -11.28 -4.73 -9.36
CA VAL A 16 -11.14 -3.29 -9.63
C VAL A 16 -10.14 -2.71 -8.66
N ASP A 17 -8.97 -2.28 -9.12
CA ASP A 17 -7.92 -1.67 -8.29
C ASP A 17 -7.84 -0.17 -8.54
N ILE A 18 -8.32 0.62 -7.58
CA ILE A 18 -8.30 2.09 -7.59
C ILE A 18 -6.98 2.54 -6.97
N GLY A 19 -5.93 2.62 -7.80
CA GLY A 19 -4.59 3.00 -7.36
C GLY A 19 -4.38 4.51 -7.29
N THR A 20 -3.16 4.94 -6.97
CA THR A 20 -2.80 6.36 -6.85
C THR A 20 -2.68 7.06 -8.22
N THR A 21 -2.30 6.35 -9.28
CA THR A 21 -2.04 6.96 -10.60
C THR A 21 -2.94 6.40 -11.70
N SER A 22 -3.65 5.33 -11.43
CA SER A 22 -4.54 4.70 -12.38
C SER A 22 -5.55 3.80 -11.68
N THR A 23 -6.67 3.55 -12.36
CA THR A 23 -7.55 2.42 -12.05
C THR A 23 -7.24 1.29 -13.02
N LYS A 24 -7.02 0.08 -12.48
CA LYS A 24 -6.85 -1.16 -13.25
C LYS A 24 -7.99 -2.12 -12.95
N VAL A 25 -8.57 -2.68 -13.99
CA VAL A 25 -9.61 -3.72 -13.90
C VAL A 25 -9.13 -4.97 -14.60
N VAL A 26 -9.25 -6.11 -13.91
CA VAL A 26 -8.85 -7.42 -14.45
C VAL A 26 -9.98 -8.43 -14.20
N ALA A 27 -10.34 -9.18 -15.20
CA ALA A 27 -11.32 -10.28 -15.10
C ALA A 27 -10.60 -11.59 -14.78
N TYR A 28 -10.99 -12.22 -13.66
CA TYR A 28 -10.42 -13.49 -13.21
C TYR A 28 -11.46 -14.59 -13.14
N ASP A 29 -11.05 -15.80 -13.53
CA ASP A 29 -11.79 -17.03 -13.23
C ASP A 29 -11.44 -17.59 -11.83
N THR A 30 -12.14 -18.64 -11.40
CA THR A 30 -11.90 -19.29 -10.10
C THR A 30 -10.56 -20.02 -9.98
N ALA A 31 -9.85 -20.24 -11.10
CA ALA A 31 -8.49 -20.74 -11.14
C ALA A 31 -7.43 -19.63 -10.98
N GLY A 32 -7.87 -18.37 -10.89
CA GLY A 32 -6.98 -17.21 -10.78
C GLY A 32 -6.40 -16.75 -12.12
N THR A 33 -6.94 -17.23 -13.24
CA THR A 33 -6.47 -16.87 -14.58
C THR A 33 -7.05 -15.52 -14.99
N ALA A 34 -6.19 -14.57 -15.33
CA ALA A 34 -6.61 -13.30 -15.93
C ALA A 34 -7.02 -13.51 -17.39
N THR A 35 -8.25 -13.13 -17.73
CA THR A 35 -8.82 -13.31 -19.10
C THR A 35 -8.85 -12.02 -19.90
N ALA A 36 -8.98 -10.88 -19.24
CA ALA A 36 -8.91 -9.55 -19.85
C ALA A 36 -8.51 -8.53 -18.79
N GLN A 37 -7.88 -7.44 -19.24
CA GLN A 37 -7.54 -6.32 -18.37
C GLN A 37 -7.59 -5.00 -19.11
N HIS A 38 -7.84 -3.91 -18.36
CA HIS A 38 -7.74 -2.55 -18.86
C HIS A 38 -7.35 -1.61 -17.74
N SER A 39 -6.63 -0.53 -18.09
CA SER A 39 -6.21 0.50 -17.12
C SER A 39 -6.39 1.89 -17.70
N VAL A 40 -6.84 2.82 -16.86
CA VAL A 40 -6.97 4.24 -17.20
C VAL A 40 -6.23 5.06 -16.15
N GLY A 41 -5.25 5.87 -16.60
CA GLY A 41 -4.48 6.77 -15.77
C GLY A 41 -5.22 8.07 -15.44
N TYR A 42 -4.83 8.69 -14.31
CA TYR A 42 -5.23 10.04 -13.90
C TYR A 42 -4.10 10.73 -13.12
N PRO A 43 -4.05 12.08 -13.14
CA PRO A 43 -2.97 12.82 -12.52
C PRO A 43 -3.04 12.75 -10.98
N LEU A 44 -1.87 12.80 -10.35
CA LEU A 44 -1.70 13.22 -8.96
C LEU A 44 -1.23 14.66 -8.99
N GLU A 45 -1.98 15.57 -8.39
CA GLU A 45 -1.72 17.01 -8.42
C GLU A 45 -1.10 17.47 -7.10
N GLU A 46 -0.15 18.40 -7.21
CA GLU A 46 0.53 19.02 -6.07
C GLU A 46 0.33 20.56 -6.13
N PRO A 47 -0.88 21.07 -5.84
CA PRO A 47 -1.17 22.51 -5.98
C PRO A 47 -0.35 23.38 -5.03
N GLU A 48 0.11 22.83 -3.91
CA GLU A 48 0.99 23.49 -2.94
C GLU A 48 2.00 22.47 -2.37
N PRO A 49 3.15 22.90 -1.86
CA PRO A 49 4.12 22.01 -1.25
C PRO A 49 3.52 21.14 -0.15
N GLY A 50 3.66 19.84 -0.26
CA GLY A 50 3.13 18.85 0.67
C GLY A 50 1.66 18.48 0.47
N HIS A 51 0.97 19.10 -0.51
CA HIS A 51 -0.33 18.64 -0.97
C HIS A 51 -0.15 17.54 -2.01
N ALA A 52 -1.03 16.54 -1.98
CA ALA A 52 -1.10 15.49 -3.00
C ALA A 52 -2.56 15.08 -3.17
N VAL A 53 -3.19 15.56 -4.23
CA VAL A 53 -4.64 15.53 -4.41
C VAL A 53 -5.04 15.00 -5.78
N GLN A 54 -6.31 14.58 -5.91
CA GLN A 54 -6.88 14.05 -7.14
C GLN A 54 -8.32 14.50 -7.35
N ASP A 55 -8.75 14.59 -8.60
CA ASP A 55 -10.15 14.84 -8.94
C ASP A 55 -10.98 13.53 -8.77
N PRO A 56 -11.99 13.51 -7.88
CA PRO A 56 -12.83 12.33 -7.68
C PRO A 56 -13.62 11.93 -8.94
N HIS A 57 -13.95 12.89 -9.81
CA HIS A 57 -14.70 12.62 -11.05
C HIS A 57 -13.83 11.91 -12.09
N LEU A 58 -12.55 12.27 -12.20
CA LEU A 58 -11.61 11.56 -13.08
C LEU A 58 -11.39 10.12 -12.64
N ILE A 59 -11.34 9.87 -11.32
CA ILE A 59 -11.22 8.51 -10.78
C ILE A 59 -12.48 7.70 -11.10
N LEU A 60 -13.67 8.26 -10.91
CA LEU A 60 -14.93 7.58 -11.23
C LEU A 60 -15.03 7.26 -12.73
N ASP A 61 -14.69 8.22 -13.61
CA ASP A 61 -14.63 8.00 -15.05
C ASP A 61 -13.66 6.86 -15.42
N ALA A 62 -12.46 6.86 -14.82
CA ALA A 62 -11.46 5.82 -15.05
C ALA A 62 -11.96 4.42 -14.63
N VAL A 63 -12.66 4.32 -13.49
CA VAL A 63 -13.31 3.06 -13.06
C VAL A 63 -14.34 2.61 -14.09
N GLN A 64 -15.27 3.48 -14.48
CA GLN A 64 -16.34 3.15 -15.42
C GLN A 64 -15.81 2.73 -16.79
N ARG A 65 -14.83 3.46 -17.31
CA ARG A 65 -14.19 3.16 -18.60
C ARG A 65 -13.41 1.84 -18.56
N SER A 66 -12.66 1.60 -17.49
CA SER A 66 -11.88 0.36 -17.34
C SER A 66 -12.79 -0.86 -17.19
N VAL A 67 -13.88 -0.75 -16.41
CA VAL A 67 -14.89 -1.82 -16.30
C VAL A 67 -15.53 -2.07 -17.66
N ARG A 68 -15.97 -1.02 -18.37
CA ARG A 68 -16.60 -1.15 -19.69
C ARG A 68 -15.69 -1.88 -20.68
N ALA A 69 -14.43 -1.49 -20.79
CA ALA A 69 -13.49 -2.10 -21.72
C ALA A 69 -13.30 -3.61 -21.45
N VAL A 70 -13.20 -4.00 -20.16
CA VAL A 70 -13.10 -5.41 -19.78
C VAL A 70 -14.40 -6.15 -20.07
N VAL A 71 -15.56 -5.56 -19.79
CA VAL A 71 -16.89 -6.14 -20.06
C VAL A 71 -17.09 -6.36 -21.56
N GLU A 72 -16.68 -5.41 -22.41
CA GLU A 72 -16.72 -5.55 -23.87
C GLU A 72 -15.82 -6.71 -24.37
N ALA A 73 -14.67 -6.92 -23.71
CA ALA A 73 -13.75 -8.00 -24.06
C ALA A 73 -14.24 -9.40 -23.67
N VAL A 74 -14.87 -9.54 -22.49
CA VAL A 74 -15.26 -10.85 -21.94
C VAL A 74 -16.73 -11.18 -22.16
N GLY A 75 -17.60 -10.18 -22.37
CA GLY A 75 -19.06 -10.28 -22.42
C GLY A 75 -19.72 -10.14 -21.04
N ALA A 76 -20.72 -9.24 -20.93
CA ALA A 76 -21.40 -8.93 -19.69
C ALA A 76 -22.03 -10.17 -19.00
N GLY A 77 -22.52 -11.14 -19.77
CA GLY A 77 -23.13 -12.38 -19.25
C GLY A 77 -22.17 -13.32 -18.54
N ARG A 78 -20.84 -13.11 -18.66
CA ARG A 78 -19.82 -13.89 -17.95
C ARG A 78 -19.43 -13.27 -16.62
N VAL A 79 -19.78 -12.01 -16.36
CA VAL A 79 -19.40 -11.31 -15.14
C VAL A 79 -20.34 -11.67 -14.00
N ALA A 80 -19.83 -12.37 -12.98
CA ALA A 80 -20.54 -12.73 -11.75
C ALA A 80 -20.66 -11.55 -10.77
N GLY A 81 -19.69 -10.63 -10.79
CA GLY A 81 -19.68 -9.44 -9.93
C GLY A 81 -18.37 -8.67 -10.01
N LEU A 82 -18.35 -7.52 -9.33
CA LEU A 82 -17.18 -6.68 -9.16
C LEU A 82 -16.71 -6.74 -7.71
N SER A 83 -15.40 -6.63 -7.49
CA SER A 83 -14.84 -6.48 -6.14
C SER A 83 -13.69 -5.46 -6.18
N PHE A 84 -13.60 -4.64 -5.12
CA PHE A 84 -12.78 -3.43 -5.15
C PHE A 84 -11.54 -3.52 -4.26
N SER A 85 -10.44 -3.05 -4.80
CA SER A 85 -9.22 -2.64 -4.11
C SER A 85 -9.09 -1.13 -4.20
N THR A 86 -8.48 -0.48 -3.22
CA THR A 86 -8.23 0.95 -3.28
C THR A 86 -6.94 1.34 -2.58
N ALA A 87 -6.26 2.36 -3.11
CA ALA A 87 -5.21 3.06 -2.38
C ALA A 87 -5.77 3.55 -1.03
N MET A 88 -5.09 3.18 0.05
CA MET A 88 -5.54 3.44 1.42
C MET A 88 -5.36 4.91 1.81
N HIS A 89 -5.97 5.33 2.93
CA HIS A 89 -5.77 6.63 3.58
C HIS A 89 -6.26 7.85 2.81
N SER A 90 -7.08 7.70 1.79
CA SER A 90 -7.71 8.83 1.10
C SER A 90 -8.77 9.50 1.97
N LEU A 91 -9.01 10.80 1.74
CA LEU A 91 -10.02 11.60 2.42
C LEU A 91 -10.68 12.55 1.40
N LEU A 92 -12.01 12.64 1.44
CA LEU A 92 -12.83 13.49 0.60
C LEU A 92 -13.98 14.07 1.41
N GLY A 93 -14.18 15.39 1.40
CA GLY A 93 -15.33 16.05 2.04
C GLY A 93 -16.46 16.30 1.05
N LEU A 94 -17.70 15.94 1.44
CA LEU A 94 -18.91 16.13 0.64
C LEU A 94 -19.91 17.04 1.36
N ASP A 95 -20.75 17.74 0.58
CA ASP A 95 -21.94 18.42 1.11
C ASP A 95 -23.13 17.46 1.31
N ALA A 96 -24.29 18.00 1.73
CA ALA A 96 -25.49 17.21 1.98
C ALA A 96 -26.10 16.58 0.72
N GLU A 97 -25.80 17.13 -0.46
CA GLU A 97 -26.20 16.60 -1.77
C GLU A 97 -25.15 15.69 -2.38
N HIS A 98 -24.18 15.24 -1.57
CA HIS A 98 -23.04 14.40 -1.96
C HIS A 98 -22.14 15.03 -3.03
N ARG A 99 -22.05 16.35 -3.13
CA ARG A 99 -21.12 17.01 -4.06
C ARG A 99 -19.76 17.22 -3.39
N PRO A 100 -18.65 16.99 -4.08
CA PRO A 100 -17.31 17.20 -3.53
C PRO A 100 -17.08 18.67 -3.13
N LEU A 101 -16.66 18.89 -1.90
CA LEU A 101 -16.20 20.17 -1.37
C LEU A 101 -14.67 20.25 -1.33
N THR A 102 -13.99 19.11 -1.40
CA THR A 102 -12.53 19.02 -1.50
C THR A 102 -12.17 18.12 -2.67
N PRO A 103 -10.94 18.16 -3.20
CA PRO A 103 -10.41 17.05 -3.96
C PRO A 103 -10.22 15.81 -3.06
N VAL A 104 -9.91 14.67 -3.63
CA VAL A 104 -9.43 13.49 -2.88
C VAL A 104 -8.04 13.80 -2.36
N ILE A 105 -7.88 13.85 -1.03
CA ILE A 105 -6.59 14.00 -0.35
C ILE A 105 -5.97 12.63 -0.23
N THR A 106 -4.85 12.38 -0.88
CA THR A 106 -4.24 11.03 -0.95
C THR A 106 -3.35 10.69 0.26
N TRP A 107 -2.87 9.47 0.31
CA TRP A 107 -1.89 9.01 1.33
C TRP A 107 -0.54 9.74 1.23
N ALA A 108 -0.18 10.24 0.05
CA ALA A 108 1.06 10.96 -0.20
C ALA A 108 1.03 12.41 0.33
N ASP A 109 -0.17 12.93 0.63
CA ASP A 109 -0.35 14.27 1.17
C ASP A 109 0.22 14.39 2.58
N THR A 110 1.13 15.34 2.76
CA THR A 110 1.89 15.56 4.00
C THR A 110 1.50 16.83 4.77
N ARG A 111 0.47 17.59 4.30
CA ARG A 111 0.04 18.86 4.92
C ARG A 111 -0.22 18.75 6.43
N ALA A 112 -0.69 17.61 6.90
CA ALA A 112 -1.01 17.36 8.30
C ALA A 112 0.21 16.87 9.14
N GLY A 113 1.45 17.10 8.67
CA GLY A 113 2.66 16.63 9.34
C GLY A 113 2.79 17.11 10.79
N THR A 114 2.54 18.41 11.03
CA THR A 114 2.59 19.01 12.38
C THR A 114 1.52 18.43 13.30
N GLN A 115 0.31 18.19 12.80
CA GLN A 115 -0.78 17.59 13.56
C GLN A 115 -0.45 16.15 13.93
N ALA A 116 0.09 15.38 13.00
CA ALA A 116 0.51 13.99 13.24
C ALA A 116 1.63 13.91 14.30
N GLU A 117 2.64 14.77 14.22
CA GLU A 117 3.72 14.85 15.23
C GLU A 117 3.17 15.20 16.62
N ARG A 118 2.26 16.17 16.70
CA ARG A 118 1.61 16.58 17.96
C ARG A 118 0.75 15.46 18.55
N LEU A 119 -0.07 14.80 17.75
CA LEU A 119 -0.89 13.66 18.20
C LEU A 119 -0.02 12.50 18.70
N ARG A 120 1.05 12.18 17.98
CA ARG A 120 1.99 11.11 18.36
C ARG A 120 2.72 11.41 19.67
N ALA A 121 3.12 12.67 19.88
CA ALA A 121 3.81 13.11 21.10
C ALA A 121 2.87 13.29 22.30
N ALA A 122 1.56 13.33 22.10
CA ALA A 122 0.58 13.48 23.16
C ALA A 122 0.58 12.24 24.09
N PRO A 123 0.28 12.40 25.40
CA PRO A 123 0.26 11.28 26.36
C PRO A 123 -0.64 10.11 25.96
N GLY A 124 -1.72 10.38 25.19
CA GLY A 124 -2.65 9.36 24.67
C GLY A 124 -2.26 8.78 23.30
N GLY A 125 -1.23 9.32 22.61
CA GLY A 125 -0.94 8.99 21.22
C GLY A 125 -0.68 7.50 20.97
N LEU A 126 0.14 6.86 21.81
CA LEU A 126 0.40 5.42 21.70
C LEU A 126 -0.84 4.58 22.02
N ALA A 127 -1.66 5.01 22.98
CA ALA A 127 -2.91 4.32 23.31
C ALA A 127 -3.91 4.40 22.15
N LEU A 128 -4.00 5.55 21.48
CA LEU A 128 -4.82 5.73 20.27
C LEU A 128 -4.33 4.83 19.13
N HIS A 129 -3.02 4.80 18.83
CA HIS A 129 -2.46 3.87 17.86
C HIS A 129 -2.84 2.42 18.18
N ARG A 130 -2.73 2.01 19.44
CA ARG A 130 -3.05 0.63 19.86
C ARG A 130 -4.52 0.27 19.67
N ARG A 131 -5.46 1.22 19.85
CA ARG A 131 -6.90 0.97 19.61
C ARG A 131 -7.22 0.94 18.14
N THR A 132 -6.62 1.84 17.36
CA THR A 132 -6.96 1.99 15.94
C THR A 132 -6.11 1.11 15.01
N GLY A 133 -4.95 0.62 15.48
CA GLY A 133 -3.97 -0.08 14.63
C GLY A 133 -3.28 0.82 13.61
N THR A 134 -3.62 2.11 13.57
CA THR A 134 -3.14 3.06 12.56
C THR A 134 -2.08 3.98 13.15
N PRO A 135 -0.88 4.04 12.55
CA PRO A 135 0.15 4.97 12.97
C PRO A 135 -0.30 6.43 12.84
N LEU A 136 0.07 7.25 13.83
CA LEU A 136 -0.17 8.70 13.79
C LEU A 136 0.83 9.36 12.84
N HIS A 137 0.48 9.35 11.56
CA HIS A 137 1.28 9.82 10.44
C HIS A 137 0.41 10.67 9.49
N PRO A 138 0.95 11.70 8.81
CA PRO A 138 0.15 12.57 7.93
C PRO A 138 -0.58 11.82 6.81
N MET A 139 -0.14 10.62 6.43
CA MET A 139 -0.82 9.81 5.43
C MET A 139 -2.28 9.49 5.81
N SER A 140 -2.58 9.27 7.12
CA SER A 140 -3.91 8.82 7.55
C SER A 140 -4.92 9.96 7.72
N PRO A 141 -6.23 9.70 7.57
CA PRO A 141 -7.29 10.69 7.67
C PRO A 141 -7.36 11.45 8.99
N LEU A 142 -7.14 10.81 10.14
CA LEU A 142 -7.23 11.48 11.45
C LEU A 142 -6.38 12.76 11.55
N PRO A 143 -5.07 12.79 11.29
CA PRO A 143 -4.30 14.03 11.30
C PRO A 143 -4.77 15.05 10.26
N LYS A 144 -5.25 14.60 9.08
CA LYS A 144 -5.79 15.48 8.04
C LYS A 144 -7.06 16.18 8.49
N LEU A 145 -7.97 15.48 9.16
CA LEU A 145 -9.19 16.08 9.73
C LEU A 145 -8.86 17.10 10.81
N VAL A 146 -7.87 16.82 11.67
CA VAL A 146 -7.37 17.80 12.64
C VAL A 146 -6.82 19.04 11.93
N TRP A 147 -6.06 18.85 10.83
CA TRP A 147 -5.55 19.93 10.00
C TRP A 147 -6.69 20.76 9.40
N PHE A 148 -7.71 20.13 8.78
CA PHE A 148 -8.87 20.82 8.21
C PHE A 148 -9.62 21.66 9.26
N ARG A 149 -9.86 21.09 10.43
CA ARG A 149 -10.49 21.82 11.54
C ARG A 149 -9.71 23.07 11.95
N GLU A 150 -8.39 23.02 11.92
CA GLU A 150 -7.51 24.12 12.34
C GLU A 150 -7.29 25.17 11.24
N GLN A 151 -7.18 24.75 9.98
CA GLN A 151 -6.81 25.62 8.87
C GLN A 151 -8.02 26.04 8.02
N GLU A 152 -9.04 25.18 7.92
CA GLU A 152 -10.20 25.36 7.05
C GLU A 152 -11.55 25.19 7.82
N PRO A 153 -11.75 25.88 8.97
CA PRO A 153 -12.94 25.66 9.81
C PRO A 153 -14.25 25.96 9.06
N LYS A 154 -14.28 26.98 8.19
CA LYS A 154 -15.47 27.31 7.38
C LYS A 154 -15.83 26.23 6.36
N LEU A 155 -14.84 25.52 5.84
CA LEU A 155 -15.06 24.37 4.97
C LEU A 155 -15.66 23.22 5.79
N CYS A 156 -15.09 22.93 6.97
CA CYS A 156 -15.60 21.88 7.86
C CYS A 156 -17.08 22.06 8.24
N GLU A 157 -17.54 23.29 8.45
CA GLU A 157 -18.95 23.60 8.74
C GLU A 157 -19.91 23.23 7.59
N ARG A 158 -19.40 23.13 6.35
CA ARG A 158 -20.17 22.79 5.15
C ARG A 158 -20.14 21.30 4.83
N VAL A 159 -19.15 20.58 5.35
CA VAL A 159 -18.96 19.16 5.07
C VAL A 159 -19.99 18.35 5.85
N SER A 160 -20.86 17.67 5.11
CA SER A 160 -21.85 16.73 5.67
C SER A 160 -21.28 15.32 5.80
N PHE A 161 -20.33 14.92 4.91
CA PHE A 161 -19.72 13.59 4.95
C PHE A 161 -18.23 13.63 4.67
N TRP A 162 -17.45 12.91 5.49
CA TRP A 162 -16.04 12.63 5.26
C TRP A 162 -15.86 11.18 4.84
N ILE A 163 -15.39 10.93 3.63
CA ILE A 163 -15.34 9.60 3.01
C ILE A 163 -13.98 9.32 2.37
N GLY A 164 -13.74 8.05 1.98
CA GLY A 164 -12.63 7.66 1.13
C GLY A 164 -12.99 7.65 -0.36
N VAL A 165 -11.99 7.53 -1.23
CA VAL A 165 -12.20 7.51 -2.69
C VAL A 165 -13.02 6.30 -3.15
N LYS A 166 -12.85 5.14 -2.51
CA LYS A 166 -13.65 3.95 -2.82
C LYS A 166 -15.11 4.12 -2.42
N ASP A 167 -15.37 4.77 -1.28
CA ASP A 167 -16.73 5.06 -0.81
C ASP A 167 -17.45 5.99 -1.79
N TRP A 168 -16.72 6.97 -2.37
CA TRP A 168 -17.19 7.82 -3.46
C TRP A 168 -17.57 7.01 -4.70
N VAL A 169 -16.72 6.08 -5.11
CA VAL A 169 -16.98 5.21 -6.26
C VAL A 169 -18.20 4.33 -6.01
N LEU A 170 -18.31 3.69 -4.83
CA LEU A 170 -19.45 2.84 -4.45
C LEU A 170 -20.76 3.63 -4.37
N LEU A 171 -20.73 4.87 -3.86
CA LEU A 171 -21.88 5.76 -3.85
C LEU A 171 -22.43 5.99 -5.26
N HIS A 172 -21.56 6.20 -6.26
CA HIS A 172 -21.97 6.44 -7.63
C HIS A 172 -22.34 5.15 -8.39
N LEU A 173 -21.67 4.05 -8.10
CA LEU A 173 -21.95 2.79 -8.77
C LEU A 173 -23.18 2.08 -8.20
N ALA A 174 -23.40 2.12 -6.90
CA ALA A 174 -24.44 1.34 -6.21
C ALA A 174 -25.43 2.20 -5.38
N GLY A 175 -25.23 3.52 -5.29
CA GLY A 175 -26.05 4.39 -4.44
C GLY A 175 -25.85 4.19 -2.94
N ALA A 176 -24.78 3.51 -2.52
CA ALA A 176 -24.54 3.13 -1.13
C ALA A 176 -23.36 3.93 -0.53
N LEU A 177 -23.59 4.61 0.59
CA LEU A 177 -22.58 5.31 1.35
C LEU A 177 -22.06 4.41 2.47
N VAL A 178 -21.14 3.52 2.14
CA VAL A 178 -20.56 2.54 3.05
C VAL A 178 -19.03 2.55 2.96
N VAL A 179 -18.37 2.14 4.04
CA VAL A 179 -16.92 1.91 4.08
C VAL A 179 -16.64 0.49 4.59
N ASP A 180 -15.70 -0.21 3.98
CA ASP A 180 -15.28 -1.51 4.48
C ASP A 180 -14.36 -1.38 5.72
N HIS A 181 -14.35 -2.43 6.55
CA HIS A 181 -13.53 -2.48 7.77
C HIS A 181 -12.03 -2.29 7.48
N SER A 182 -11.53 -2.70 6.30
CA SER A 182 -10.10 -2.57 5.96
C SER A 182 -9.71 -1.12 5.75
N THR A 183 -10.45 -0.37 4.93
CA THR A 183 -10.19 1.05 4.71
C THR A 183 -10.57 1.89 5.93
N ALA A 184 -11.66 1.58 6.63
CA ALA A 184 -12.02 2.22 7.91
C ALA A 184 -10.90 2.09 8.94
N SER A 185 -10.32 0.88 9.10
CA SER A 185 -9.23 0.64 10.05
C SER A 185 -7.94 1.39 9.71
N SER A 186 -7.78 1.88 8.48
CA SER A 186 -6.61 2.67 8.08
C SER A 186 -6.75 4.18 8.28
N THR A 187 -7.93 4.63 8.75
CA THR A 187 -8.22 6.06 8.93
C THR A 187 -7.62 6.67 10.19
N GLY A 188 -7.33 5.85 11.21
CA GLY A 188 -7.01 6.29 12.55
C GLY A 188 -8.25 6.69 13.38
N LEU A 189 -9.46 6.48 12.85
CA LEU A 189 -10.75 6.80 13.48
C LEU A 189 -11.52 5.55 13.95
N PHE A 190 -11.01 4.36 13.67
CA PHE A 190 -11.74 3.11 13.80
C PHE A 190 -11.15 2.22 14.91
N ASP A 191 -11.98 1.75 15.85
CA ASP A 191 -11.57 0.78 16.86
C ASP A 191 -11.42 -0.59 16.19
N LEU A 192 -10.18 -1.06 16.11
CA LEU A 192 -9.81 -2.27 15.40
C LEU A 192 -10.36 -3.55 16.04
N ALA A 193 -10.58 -3.55 17.36
CA ALA A 193 -11.08 -4.71 18.09
C ALA A 193 -12.60 -4.74 18.09
N ALA A 194 -13.24 -3.57 18.26
CA ALA A 194 -14.70 -3.44 18.28
C ALA A 194 -15.32 -3.36 16.88
N LEU A 195 -14.51 -3.15 15.83
CA LEU A 195 -14.91 -2.98 14.42
C LEU A 195 -15.99 -1.89 14.26
N ARG A 196 -15.76 -0.75 14.87
CA ARG A 196 -16.62 0.45 14.83
C ARG A 196 -15.81 1.73 14.96
N TRP A 197 -16.41 2.86 14.67
CA TRP A 197 -15.76 4.16 14.85
C TRP A 197 -15.40 4.39 16.33
N ASP A 198 -14.18 4.89 16.60
CA ASP A 198 -13.62 5.16 17.94
C ASP A 198 -14.05 6.56 18.40
N ALA A 199 -14.84 6.65 19.47
CA ALA A 199 -15.40 7.90 19.94
C ALA A 199 -14.35 8.94 20.35
N GLU A 200 -13.22 8.52 20.93
CA GLU A 200 -12.12 9.43 21.29
C GLU A 200 -11.41 9.95 20.06
N ALA A 201 -11.17 9.10 19.05
CA ALA A 201 -10.58 9.51 17.78
C ALA A 201 -11.48 10.49 17.03
N LEU A 202 -12.81 10.27 17.03
CA LEU A 202 -13.78 11.21 16.46
C LEU A 202 -13.75 12.56 17.17
N GLN A 203 -13.70 12.56 18.51
CA GLN A 203 -13.58 13.80 19.28
C GLN A 203 -12.28 14.55 18.97
N LEU A 204 -11.15 13.84 18.82
CA LEU A 204 -9.88 14.43 18.44
C LEU A 204 -9.91 15.04 17.02
N ALA A 205 -10.54 14.35 16.08
CA ALA A 205 -10.76 14.82 14.73
C ALA A 205 -11.74 16.01 14.65
N GLY A 206 -12.67 16.11 15.59
CA GLY A 206 -13.78 17.07 15.56
C GLY A 206 -14.86 16.66 14.55
N VAL A 207 -15.08 15.36 14.36
CA VAL A 207 -16.04 14.78 13.42
C VAL A 207 -17.14 14.07 14.20
N GLN A 208 -18.39 14.22 13.75
CA GLN A 208 -19.54 13.50 14.32
C GLN A 208 -19.71 12.15 13.62
N LEU A 209 -20.31 11.18 14.31
CA LEU A 209 -20.54 9.83 13.79
C LEU A 209 -21.34 9.85 12.47
N GLU A 210 -22.34 10.73 12.39
CA GLU A 210 -23.24 10.90 11.26
C GLU A 210 -22.55 11.47 10.00
N GLN A 211 -21.35 12.00 10.18
CA GLN A 211 -20.53 12.51 9.06
C GLN A 211 -19.65 11.41 8.43
N LEU A 212 -19.72 10.18 8.92
CA LEU A 212 -18.92 9.07 8.41
C LEU A 212 -19.81 8.01 7.77
N PRO A 213 -19.31 7.30 6.72
CA PRO A 213 -20.06 6.19 6.12
C PRO A 213 -20.24 5.03 7.10
N GLU A 214 -21.28 4.21 6.87
CA GLU A 214 -21.52 3.01 7.66
C GLU A 214 -20.41 1.97 7.45
N PRO A 215 -19.75 1.48 8.53
CA PRO A 215 -18.76 0.42 8.41
C PRO A 215 -19.41 -0.94 8.12
N VAL A 216 -18.96 -1.61 7.07
CA VAL A 216 -19.41 -2.94 6.67
C VAL A 216 -18.22 -3.90 6.54
N THR A 217 -18.50 -5.20 6.45
CA THR A 217 -17.43 -6.18 6.21
C THR A 217 -16.83 -6.01 4.81
N THR A 218 -15.60 -6.40 4.61
CA THR A 218 -14.95 -6.39 3.29
C THR A 218 -15.63 -7.31 2.27
N THR A 219 -16.35 -8.33 2.74
CA THR A 219 -17.16 -9.26 1.94
C THR A 219 -18.61 -8.82 1.78
N HIS A 220 -18.98 -7.61 2.23
CA HIS A 220 -20.35 -7.11 2.07
C HIS A 220 -20.69 -6.96 0.59
N VAL A 221 -21.86 -7.47 0.21
CA VAL A 221 -22.36 -7.48 -1.18
C VAL A 221 -23.46 -6.44 -1.33
N LEU A 222 -23.22 -5.44 -2.16
CA LEU A 222 -24.25 -4.50 -2.61
C LEU A 222 -25.04 -5.13 -3.77
N PRO A 223 -26.38 -5.04 -3.77
CA PRO A 223 -27.23 -5.90 -4.61
C PRO A 223 -27.22 -5.57 -6.10
N GLY A 224 -26.66 -4.43 -6.50
CA GLY A 224 -26.63 -4.05 -7.91
C GLY A 224 -26.08 -2.64 -8.17
N LEU A 225 -26.08 -2.29 -9.43
CA LEU A 225 -25.64 -0.99 -9.96
C LEU A 225 -26.83 -0.02 -10.03
N THR A 226 -26.54 1.28 -9.95
CA THR A 226 -27.48 2.32 -10.38
C THR A 226 -27.69 2.23 -11.90
N ASP A 227 -28.83 2.73 -12.42
CA ASP A 227 -29.10 2.76 -13.87
C ASP A 227 -28.00 3.50 -14.63
N ALA A 228 -27.48 4.58 -14.06
CA ALA A 228 -26.39 5.36 -14.65
C ALA A 228 -25.08 4.55 -14.72
N ALA A 229 -24.75 3.82 -13.66
CA ALA A 229 -23.56 2.98 -13.61
C ALA A 229 -23.68 1.77 -14.54
N ALA A 230 -24.86 1.14 -14.62
CA ALA A 230 -25.13 0.05 -15.57
C ALA A 230 -24.93 0.52 -17.02
N ALA A 231 -25.48 1.67 -17.37
CA ALA A 231 -25.30 2.28 -18.70
C ALA A 231 -23.83 2.63 -19.00
N ALA A 232 -23.10 3.14 -18.00
CA ALA A 232 -21.68 3.52 -18.16
C ALA A 232 -20.76 2.32 -18.30
N THR A 233 -21.02 1.23 -17.54
CA THR A 233 -20.14 0.04 -17.50
C THR A 233 -20.53 -1.05 -18.50
N GLY A 234 -21.76 -1.04 -19.02
CA GLY A 234 -22.31 -2.08 -19.88
C GLY A 234 -22.72 -3.36 -19.12
N LEU A 235 -22.77 -3.31 -17.80
CA LEU A 235 -23.22 -4.42 -16.95
C LEU A 235 -24.72 -4.33 -16.64
N PRO A 236 -25.41 -5.46 -16.40
CA PRO A 236 -26.77 -5.46 -15.90
C PRO A 236 -26.90 -4.74 -14.54
N VAL A 237 -28.02 -4.05 -14.31
CA VAL A 237 -28.32 -3.39 -13.00
C VAL A 237 -28.19 -4.38 -11.83
N ALA A 238 -28.59 -5.64 -12.01
CA ALA A 238 -28.52 -6.68 -10.99
C ALA A 238 -27.11 -7.24 -10.72
N THR A 239 -26.05 -6.73 -11.37
CA THR A 239 -24.67 -7.20 -11.15
C THR A 239 -24.23 -6.82 -9.74
N PRO A 240 -23.88 -7.79 -8.86
CA PRO A 240 -23.48 -7.51 -7.49
C PRO A 240 -22.11 -6.84 -7.40
N LEU A 241 -21.93 -5.97 -6.39
CA LEU A 241 -20.65 -5.33 -6.07
C LEU A 241 -20.22 -5.76 -4.67
N VAL A 242 -19.04 -6.34 -4.57
CA VAL A 242 -18.40 -6.64 -3.28
C VAL A 242 -17.54 -5.45 -2.89
N VAL A 243 -17.79 -4.89 -1.69
CA VAL A 243 -17.18 -3.64 -1.25
C VAL A 243 -15.64 -3.70 -1.26
N GLY A 244 -15.07 -4.87 -0.97
CA GLY A 244 -13.63 -5.11 -1.08
C GLY A 244 -12.83 -4.52 0.08
N ALA A 245 -11.53 -4.22 -0.15
CA ALA A 245 -10.62 -3.81 0.90
C ALA A 245 -9.55 -2.81 0.40
N GLY A 246 -8.64 -2.40 1.29
CA GLY A 246 -7.45 -1.63 0.92
C GLY A 246 -6.44 -2.44 0.12
N ASP A 247 -5.68 -1.78 -0.75
CA ASP A 247 -4.67 -2.37 -1.63
C ASP A 247 -3.58 -3.15 -0.86
N GLY A 248 -3.09 -2.58 0.25
CA GLY A 248 -2.07 -3.21 1.09
C GLY A 248 -2.48 -4.58 1.63
N PRO A 249 -3.61 -4.71 2.34
CA PRO A 249 -4.16 -6.00 2.76
C PRO A 249 -4.45 -6.97 1.60
N LEU A 250 -5.01 -6.48 0.49
CA LEU A 250 -5.31 -7.32 -0.67
C LEU A 250 -4.05 -7.82 -1.40
N ALA A 251 -2.96 -7.07 -1.36
CA ALA A 251 -1.68 -7.52 -1.91
C ALA A 251 -1.16 -8.80 -1.22
N ASN A 252 -1.49 -9.04 0.06
CA ASN A 252 -1.18 -10.31 0.72
C ASN A 252 -1.97 -11.47 0.11
N LEU A 253 -3.26 -11.28 -0.17
CA LEU A 253 -4.08 -12.28 -0.85
C LEU A 253 -3.52 -12.59 -2.23
N GLY A 254 -3.25 -11.54 -3.02
CA GLY A 254 -2.70 -11.67 -4.35
C GLY A 254 -1.35 -12.38 -4.41
N LEU A 255 -0.54 -12.32 -3.35
CA LEU A 255 0.71 -13.10 -3.23
C LEU A 255 0.50 -14.51 -2.65
N GLY A 256 -0.73 -14.88 -2.30
CA GLY A 256 -1.01 -16.11 -1.60
C GLY A 256 -0.37 -16.18 -0.20
N ALA A 257 0.04 -15.04 0.37
CA ALA A 257 0.58 -14.95 1.72
C ALA A 257 -0.56 -14.81 2.74
N VAL A 258 -1.43 -15.82 2.79
CA VAL A 258 -2.67 -15.84 3.58
C VAL A 258 -2.60 -16.79 4.77
N ARG A 259 -1.63 -17.72 4.77
CA ARG A 259 -1.43 -18.66 5.87
C ARG A 259 -0.66 -18.01 7.01
N PRO A 260 -0.96 -18.33 8.28
CA PRO A 260 -0.19 -17.85 9.42
C PRO A 260 1.31 -18.11 9.24
N GLY A 261 2.13 -17.14 9.63
CA GLY A 261 3.59 -17.26 9.52
C GLY A 261 4.17 -16.95 8.13
N VAL A 262 3.35 -16.80 7.08
CA VAL A 262 3.83 -16.42 5.75
C VAL A 262 3.63 -14.93 5.54
N ALA A 263 4.72 -14.17 5.40
CA ALA A 263 4.67 -12.75 5.12
C ALA A 263 4.73 -12.46 3.61
N ALA A 264 4.10 -11.35 3.20
CA ALA A 264 4.25 -10.74 1.89
C ALA A 264 5.27 -9.60 1.96
N CYS A 265 6.22 -9.57 1.04
CA CYS A 265 7.14 -8.46 0.83
C CYS A 265 6.96 -7.89 -0.57
N SER A 266 6.76 -6.60 -0.68
CA SER A 266 6.74 -5.91 -1.97
C SER A 266 7.78 -4.79 -1.97
N ILE A 267 8.57 -4.67 -3.05
CA ILE A 267 9.48 -3.55 -3.28
C ILE A 267 9.28 -3.07 -4.71
N GLY A 268 8.61 -1.93 -4.83
CA GLY A 268 8.54 -1.07 -6.01
C GLY A 268 9.27 0.23 -5.70
N THR A 269 8.76 1.39 -6.08
CA THR A 269 9.27 2.72 -5.66
C THR A 269 9.35 2.81 -4.13
N SER A 270 8.32 2.36 -3.43
CA SER A 270 8.30 2.12 -1.97
C SER A 270 8.36 0.62 -1.66
N GLY A 271 8.28 0.25 -0.37
CA GLY A 271 8.24 -1.16 0.01
C GLY A 271 7.29 -1.43 1.17
N ALA A 272 7.01 -2.72 1.40
CA ALA A 272 6.24 -3.13 2.57
C ALA A 272 6.49 -4.60 2.93
N LEU A 273 6.41 -4.89 4.22
CA LEU A 273 6.40 -6.24 4.77
C LEU A 273 5.14 -6.42 5.61
N ARG A 274 4.36 -7.48 5.34
CA ARG A 274 3.04 -7.69 5.95
C ARG A 274 2.78 -9.18 6.19
N VAL A 275 2.06 -9.50 7.27
CA VAL A 275 1.61 -10.88 7.58
C VAL A 275 0.12 -10.87 7.93
N VAL A 276 -0.59 -11.91 7.52
CA VAL A 276 -1.99 -12.14 7.92
C VAL A 276 -2.02 -12.82 9.28
N VAL A 277 -2.92 -12.33 10.15
CA VAL A 277 -3.13 -12.85 11.51
C VAL A 277 -4.62 -13.04 11.79
N ASP A 278 -4.95 -13.86 12.81
CA ASP A 278 -6.33 -14.21 13.21
C ASP A 278 -6.94 -13.31 14.31
N ARG A 279 -6.17 -12.35 14.78
CA ARG A 279 -6.59 -11.35 15.78
C ARG A 279 -5.82 -10.05 15.59
N PRO A 280 -6.36 -8.91 16.04
CA PRO A 280 -5.62 -7.66 16.01
C PRO A 280 -4.35 -7.76 16.85
N VAL A 281 -3.23 -7.34 16.27
CA VAL A 281 -1.94 -7.28 16.96
C VAL A 281 -1.34 -5.91 16.72
N VAL A 282 -1.05 -5.20 17.80
CA VAL A 282 -0.38 -3.89 17.75
C VAL A 282 0.87 -3.96 18.62
N ASP A 283 2.01 -3.55 18.09
CA ASP A 283 3.26 -3.62 18.81
C ASP A 283 3.32 -2.60 19.99
N PRO A 284 4.11 -2.90 21.03
CA PRO A 284 4.18 -2.07 22.22
C PRO A 284 4.70 -0.64 21.97
N LEU A 285 5.43 -0.42 20.87
CA LEU A 285 6.11 0.84 20.57
C LEU A 285 5.43 1.64 19.46
N GLY A 286 4.35 1.10 18.82
CA GLY A 286 3.65 1.75 17.73
C GLY A 286 4.45 1.79 16.42
N GLN A 287 5.27 0.80 16.16
CA GLN A 287 6.17 0.74 15.01
C GLN A 287 5.55 0.11 13.77
N VAL A 288 4.52 -0.74 13.95
CA VAL A 288 3.81 -1.40 12.86
C VAL A 288 2.33 -1.01 12.84
N PHE A 289 1.71 -1.13 11.69
CA PHE A 289 0.26 -0.98 11.55
C PHE A 289 -0.44 -2.34 11.71
N CYS A 290 -1.74 -2.28 12.01
CA CYS A 290 -2.66 -3.41 11.94
C CYS A 290 -3.97 -2.97 11.30
N TYR A 291 -4.37 -3.62 10.20
CA TYR A 291 -5.59 -3.30 9.47
C TYR A 291 -6.48 -4.54 9.33
N ALA A 292 -7.80 -4.36 9.38
CA ALA A 292 -8.73 -5.44 9.09
C ALA A 292 -8.57 -5.91 7.63
N LEU A 293 -8.78 -7.20 7.38
CA LEU A 293 -8.74 -7.80 6.04
C LEU A 293 -10.08 -8.44 5.68
N THR A 294 -10.45 -9.51 6.36
CA THR A 294 -11.75 -10.17 6.26
C THR A 294 -12.30 -10.43 7.66
N PRO A 295 -13.55 -10.84 7.83
CA PRO A 295 -14.03 -11.26 9.14
C PRO A 295 -13.10 -12.28 9.80
N GLY A 296 -12.59 -11.96 10.99
CA GLY A 296 -11.65 -12.80 11.73
C GLY A 296 -10.20 -12.78 11.24
N ARG A 297 -9.83 -11.86 10.33
CA ARG A 297 -8.45 -11.71 9.84
C ARG A 297 -8.00 -10.27 9.75
N TRP A 298 -6.74 -10.05 10.08
CA TRP A 298 -6.06 -8.75 10.02
C TRP A 298 -4.73 -8.88 9.30
N VAL A 299 -4.23 -7.76 8.82
CA VAL A 299 -2.88 -7.64 8.24
C VAL A 299 -2.05 -6.73 9.12
N VAL A 300 -0.93 -7.25 9.61
CA VAL A 300 0.04 -6.51 10.43
C VAL A 300 1.33 -6.33 9.66
N GLY A 301 1.93 -5.15 9.73
CA GLY A 301 3.19 -4.93 9.04
C GLY A 301 3.68 -3.50 9.08
N GLY A 302 4.67 -3.24 8.24
CA GLY A 302 5.22 -1.90 8.03
C GLY A 302 5.46 -1.62 6.56
N ALA A 303 5.07 -0.42 6.15
CA ALA A 303 5.40 0.12 4.84
C ALA A 303 6.57 1.09 4.96
N ILE A 304 7.48 1.06 4.00
CA ILE A 304 8.63 1.98 3.89
C ILE A 304 8.45 2.86 2.66
N ASN A 305 8.92 4.11 2.73
CA ASN A 305 8.87 5.03 1.58
C ASN A 305 9.99 4.73 0.58
N ASN A 306 11.12 4.29 1.08
CA ASN A 306 12.39 4.22 0.38
C ASN A 306 12.67 2.78 -0.07
N GLY A 307 12.08 2.39 -1.20
CA GLY A 307 12.33 1.12 -1.89
C GLY A 307 13.22 1.31 -3.12
N GLY A 308 12.69 1.05 -4.31
CA GLY A 308 13.38 1.19 -5.60
C GLY A 308 13.84 2.61 -5.91
N VAL A 309 13.11 3.62 -5.40
CA VAL A 309 13.49 5.03 -5.53
C VAL A 309 14.93 5.32 -5.05
N VAL A 310 15.45 4.52 -4.13
CA VAL A 310 16.84 4.66 -3.66
C VAL A 310 17.83 4.26 -4.75
N LEU A 311 17.51 3.24 -5.54
CA LEU A 311 18.34 2.83 -6.68
C LEU A 311 18.21 3.82 -7.85
N GLU A 312 17.00 4.35 -8.08
CA GLU A 312 16.77 5.41 -9.07
C GLU A 312 17.65 6.63 -8.75
N TRP A 313 17.55 7.13 -7.52
CA TRP A 313 18.39 8.22 -7.05
C TRP A 313 19.90 7.90 -7.17
N ALA A 314 20.31 6.66 -6.85
CA ALA A 314 21.71 6.27 -6.99
C ALA A 314 22.16 6.28 -8.45
N GLY A 315 21.29 5.96 -9.41
CA GLY A 315 21.52 6.12 -10.85
C GLY A 315 21.79 7.56 -11.21
N ASP A 316 20.86 8.43 -10.88
CA ASP A 316 20.89 9.85 -11.23
C ASP A 316 22.08 10.59 -10.58
N ALA A 317 22.27 10.36 -9.28
CA ALA A 317 23.24 11.13 -8.50
C ALA A 317 24.67 10.57 -8.55
N LEU A 318 24.84 9.23 -8.67
CA LEU A 318 26.13 8.58 -8.54
C LEU A 318 26.66 8.01 -9.87
N ALA A 319 25.79 7.83 -10.88
CA ALA A 319 26.16 7.15 -12.11
C ALA A 319 25.49 7.74 -13.37
N PRO A 320 25.48 9.07 -13.57
CA PRO A 320 24.84 9.70 -14.73
C PRO A 320 25.53 9.30 -16.06
N ASP A 321 26.71 8.70 -16.00
CA ASP A 321 27.47 8.19 -17.12
C ASP A 321 26.96 6.84 -17.66
N LEU A 322 26.03 6.17 -16.97
CA LEU A 322 25.50 4.86 -17.37
C LEU A 322 24.26 4.92 -18.28
N GLY A 323 23.84 6.12 -18.69
CA GLY A 323 22.72 6.33 -19.62
C GLY A 323 21.33 6.39 -18.94
N GLU A 324 20.26 6.34 -19.75
CA GLU A 324 18.90 6.58 -19.30
C GLU A 324 18.26 5.42 -18.49
N GLU A 325 18.78 4.19 -18.63
CA GLU A 325 18.30 3.03 -17.85
C GLU A 325 19.46 2.35 -17.10
N PRO A 326 20.03 2.98 -16.08
CA PRO A 326 21.24 2.51 -15.42
C PRO A 326 21.05 1.32 -14.47
N HIS A 327 19.81 0.88 -14.20
CA HIS A 327 19.47 -0.06 -13.13
C HIS A 327 20.24 -1.38 -13.19
N GLU A 328 20.32 -2.01 -14.37
CA GLU A 328 21.02 -3.29 -14.53
C GLU A 328 22.53 -3.12 -14.31
N ALA A 329 23.13 -2.11 -14.93
CA ALA A 329 24.53 -1.78 -14.78
C ALA A 329 24.90 -1.41 -13.33
N LEU A 330 24.03 -0.67 -12.63
CA LEU A 330 24.20 -0.35 -11.21
C LEU A 330 24.22 -1.59 -10.33
N LEU A 331 23.28 -2.51 -10.58
CA LEU A 331 23.18 -3.75 -9.81
C LEU A 331 24.36 -4.69 -10.12
N GLU A 332 24.87 -4.69 -11.35
CA GLU A 332 26.10 -5.39 -11.71
C GLU A 332 27.32 -4.82 -10.96
N LEU A 333 27.44 -3.48 -10.90
CA LEU A 333 28.48 -2.81 -10.11
C LEU A 333 28.38 -3.20 -8.62
N ALA A 334 27.19 -3.12 -8.04
CA ALA A 334 26.95 -3.49 -6.64
C ALA A 334 27.27 -4.96 -6.37
N GLY A 335 27.09 -5.85 -7.35
CA GLY A 335 27.40 -7.27 -7.26
C GLY A 335 28.89 -7.59 -7.10
N ARG A 336 29.77 -6.64 -7.43
CA ARG A 336 31.24 -6.79 -7.28
C ARG A 336 31.71 -6.55 -5.83
N VAL A 337 30.83 -6.02 -4.99
CA VAL A 337 31.15 -5.67 -3.60
C VAL A 337 30.55 -6.73 -2.65
N PRO A 338 31.33 -7.25 -1.70
CA PRO A 338 30.81 -8.22 -0.73
C PRO A 338 29.78 -7.60 0.22
N ALA A 339 29.04 -8.46 0.92
CA ALA A 339 28.07 -8.05 1.92
C ALA A 339 28.68 -7.12 2.97
N GLY A 340 27.96 -6.07 3.35
CA GLY A 340 28.38 -5.05 4.30
C GLY A 340 29.19 -3.91 3.67
N SER A 341 29.31 -3.87 2.34
CA SER A 341 29.89 -2.74 1.57
C SER A 341 31.23 -2.21 2.11
N GLY A 342 32.08 -3.09 2.67
CA GLY A 342 33.36 -2.72 3.29
C GLY A 342 33.22 -1.84 4.55
N GLY A 343 32.12 -1.94 5.25
CA GLY A 343 31.80 -1.12 6.45
C GLY A 343 31.09 0.19 6.13
N LEU A 344 30.65 0.39 4.89
CA LEU A 344 29.84 1.54 4.49
C LEU A 344 28.35 1.24 4.72
N LEU A 345 27.65 2.04 5.51
CA LEU A 345 26.20 1.98 5.71
C LEU A 345 25.50 3.14 5.01
N MET A 346 24.33 2.89 4.42
CA MET A 346 23.38 3.91 4.00
C MET A 346 22.09 3.83 4.78
N LEU A 347 21.70 4.95 5.40
CA LEU A 347 20.31 5.18 5.81
C LEU A 347 19.53 5.68 4.59
N PRO A 348 18.54 4.93 4.05
CA PRO A 348 17.98 5.19 2.72
C PRO A 348 16.85 6.24 2.72
N TYR A 349 16.79 7.14 3.70
CA TYR A 349 15.64 8.02 3.96
C TYR A 349 15.60 9.24 3.03
N LEU A 350 15.48 9.03 1.73
CA LEU A 350 15.39 10.09 0.73
C LEU A 350 14.03 10.80 0.75
N LEU A 351 12.94 10.04 1.03
CA LEU A 351 11.56 10.51 1.06
C LEU A 351 10.95 10.52 2.48
N SER A 352 11.72 10.93 3.51
CA SER A 352 11.30 10.67 4.89
C SER A 352 11.11 9.16 5.17
N GLU A 353 10.42 8.74 6.26
CA GLU A 353 10.17 7.32 6.43
C GLU A 353 8.89 7.02 7.22
N ARG A 354 8.18 5.99 6.76
CA ARG A 354 7.06 5.37 7.47
C ARG A 354 7.58 4.40 8.54
N ALA A 355 7.33 3.12 8.41
CA ALA A 355 7.74 2.13 9.40
C ALA A 355 9.26 1.97 9.51
N PRO A 356 9.77 1.80 10.72
CA PRO A 356 9.11 1.81 12.02
C PRO A 356 9.02 3.20 12.66
N HIS A 357 9.49 4.24 11.98
CA HIS A 357 9.73 5.56 12.54
C HIS A 357 8.52 6.49 12.51
N TRP A 358 7.69 6.38 11.48
CA TRP A 358 6.49 7.20 11.23
C TRP A 358 6.79 8.70 11.32
N SER A 359 7.91 9.12 10.71
CA SER A 359 8.48 10.47 10.89
C SER A 359 8.88 11.10 9.56
N SER A 360 8.63 12.40 9.43
CA SER A 360 9.10 13.24 8.33
C SER A 360 10.52 13.78 8.54
N LEU A 361 11.15 13.50 9.68
CA LEU A 361 12.48 14.02 10.03
C LEU A 361 13.64 13.33 9.33
N PRO A 362 13.65 11.99 9.14
CA PRO A 362 14.80 11.29 8.59
C PRO A 362 15.24 11.83 7.23
N ARG A 363 16.55 11.81 6.99
CA ARG A 363 17.19 12.12 5.71
C ARG A 363 18.19 11.02 5.40
N GLY A 364 18.46 10.82 4.10
CA GLY A 364 19.48 9.90 3.62
C GLY A 364 20.86 10.26 4.17
N ALA A 365 21.64 9.23 4.53
CA ALA A 365 23.01 9.41 5.02
C ALA A 365 23.88 8.22 4.67
N TYR A 366 25.11 8.49 4.18
CA TYR A 366 26.18 7.52 4.11
C TYR A 366 27.13 7.68 5.30
N VAL A 367 27.43 6.60 6.00
CA VAL A 367 28.29 6.59 7.17
C VAL A 367 29.32 5.49 7.06
N GLY A 368 30.57 5.77 7.45
CA GLY A 368 31.68 4.84 7.35
C GLY A 368 32.57 5.03 6.10
N LEU A 369 32.45 6.16 5.37
CA LEU A 369 33.26 6.44 4.19
C LEU A 369 34.76 6.50 4.51
N THR A 370 35.54 5.82 3.65
CA THR A 370 36.99 5.89 3.61
C THR A 370 37.48 6.11 2.18
N ARG A 371 38.78 6.35 1.99
CA ARG A 371 39.37 6.48 0.65
C ARG A 371 39.32 5.21 -0.20
N ALA A 372 39.05 4.07 0.40
CA ALA A 372 38.94 2.79 -0.33
C ALA A 372 37.56 2.62 -0.99
N HIS A 373 36.53 3.30 -0.49
CA HIS A 373 35.19 3.20 -1.06
C HIS A 373 35.10 3.90 -2.43
N ARG A 374 34.36 3.28 -3.34
CA ARG A 374 34.10 3.74 -4.69
C ARG A 374 32.61 3.66 -4.98
N ARG A 375 32.18 4.08 -6.18
CA ARG A 375 30.80 4.09 -6.63
C ARG A 375 30.06 2.76 -6.36
N GLU A 376 30.69 1.63 -6.70
CA GLU A 376 30.12 0.30 -6.46
C GLU A 376 29.76 0.03 -4.99
N HIS A 377 30.55 0.55 -4.05
CA HIS A 377 30.27 0.43 -2.63
C HIS A 377 29.06 1.30 -2.21
N LEU A 378 28.95 2.52 -2.77
CA LEU A 378 27.82 3.41 -2.51
C LEU A 378 26.50 2.79 -3.00
N VAL A 379 26.50 2.26 -4.23
CA VAL A 379 25.33 1.60 -4.80
C VAL A 379 24.99 0.33 -4.01
N ARG A 380 25.99 -0.48 -3.63
CA ARG A 380 25.77 -1.66 -2.81
C ARG A 380 25.15 -1.31 -1.45
N ALA A 381 25.71 -0.31 -0.76
CA ALA A 381 25.19 0.17 0.51
C ALA A 381 23.75 0.70 0.41
N ALA A 382 23.37 1.29 -0.74
CA ALA A 382 22.02 1.75 -1.01
C ALA A 382 21.02 0.56 -1.05
N VAL A 383 21.33 -0.49 -1.81
CA VAL A 383 20.52 -1.73 -1.85
C VAL A 383 20.45 -2.40 -0.48
N GLU A 384 21.59 -2.50 0.22
CA GLU A 384 21.66 -3.06 1.56
C GLU A 384 20.86 -2.24 2.57
N GLY A 385 20.89 -0.91 2.48
CA GLY A 385 20.12 0.00 3.34
C GLY A 385 18.62 -0.23 3.25
N VAL A 386 18.07 -0.43 2.05
CA VAL A 386 16.66 -0.76 1.84
C VAL A 386 16.31 -2.11 2.48
N CYS A 387 17.15 -3.13 2.29
CA CYS A 387 16.91 -4.46 2.86
C CYS A 387 17.09 -4.47 4.40
N LEU A 388 18.05 -3.72 4.94
CA LEU A 388 18.21 -3.51 6.38
C LEU A 388 16.99 -2.80 6.98
N GLN A 389 16.43 -1.80 6.32
CA GLN A 389 15.21 -1.14 6.75
C GLN A 389 14.05 -2.14 6.86
N LEU A 390 13.84 -3.00 5.86
CA LEU A 390 12.85 -4.08 5.93
C LEU A 390 13.16 -5.08 7.05
N SER A 391 14.42 -5.35 7.33
CA SER A 391 14.81 -6.21 8.45
C SER A 391 14.47 -5.59 9.81
N VAL A 392 14.54 -4.26 9.95
CA VAL A 392 14.08 -3.55 11.16
C VAL A 392 12.55 -3.64 11.29
N VAL A 393 11.80 -3.51 10.18
CA VAL A 393 10.35 -3.74 10.19
C VAL A 393 10.03 -5.17 10.64
N LEU A 394 10.75 -6.19 10.12
CA LEU A 394 10.58 -7.57 10.56
C LEU A 394 10.84 -7.74 12.06
N GLN A 395 11.87 -7.08 12.59
CA GLN A 395 12.12 -7.11 14.04
C GLN A 395 10.97 -6.47 14.84
N SER A 396 10.41 -5.36 14.38
CA SER A 396 9.25 -4.73 15.03
C SER A 396 8.03 -5.66 15.02
N MET A 397 7.80 -6.40 13.93
CA MET A 397 6.76 -7.44 13.86
C MET A 397 7.04 -8.57 14.86
N ARG A 398 8.28 -9.05 14.98
CA ARG A 398 8.67 -10.07 15.97
C ARG A 398 8.50 -9.58 17.41
N LEU A 399 8.83 -8.32 17.71
CA LEU A 399 8.60 -7.67 19.01
C LEU A 399 7.10 -7.57 19.35
N ALA A 400 6.24 -7.43 18.34
CA ALA A 400 4.79 -7.53 18.49
C ALA A 400 4.29 -8.96 18.76
N GLY A 401 5.19 -9.95 18.84
CA GLY A 401 4.86 -11.36 19.09
C GLY A 401 4.48 -12.14 17.82
N LEU A 402 4.70 -11.57 16.63
CA LEU A 402 4.40 -12.26 15.37
C LEU A 402 5.49 -13.27 15.03
N ARG A 403 5.06 -14.46 14.60
CA ARG A 403 5.94 -15.46 13.99
C ARG A 403 5.91 -15.27 12.48
N VAL A 404 7.07 -15.01 11.87
CA VAL A 404 7.25 -14.96 10.42
C VAL A 404 8.27 -16.04 10.07
N GLU A 405 7.82 -17.09 9.39
CA GLU A 405 8.57 -18.31 9.08
C GLU A 405 8.82 -18.48 7.59
N GLY A 406 8.00 -17.85 6.75
CA GLY A 406 8.11 -17.85 5.30
C GLY A 406 7.88 -16.46 4.71
N LEU A 407 8.47 -16.20 3.54
CA LEU A 407 8.34 -14.94 2.83
C LEU A 407 8.00 -15.16 1.37
N ARG A 408 6.97 -14.48 0.88
CA ARG A 408 6.66 -14.36 -0.54
C ARG A 408 6.92 -12.92 -0.98
N ALA A 409 7.71 -12.73 -2.03
CA ALA A 409 8.13 -11.41 -2.47
C ALA A 409 7.74 -11.11 -3.92
N THR A 410 7.52 -9.82 -4.21
CA THR A 410 7.18 -9.29 -5.52
C THR A 410 7.65 -7.85 -5.69
N GLY A 411 7.60 -7.36 -6.92
CA GLY A 411 7.94 -6.00 -7.31
C GLY A 411 9.15 -5.94 -8.23
N GLY A 412 9.48 -4.74 -8.71
CA GLY A 412 10.54 -4.54 -9.70
C GLY A 412 11.92 -5.10 -9.31
N PHE A 413 12.25 -5.05 -8.03
CA PHE A 413 13.50 -5.58 -7.47
C PHE A 413 13.68 -7.09 -7.73
N ALA A 414 12.58 -7.84 -7.83
CA ALA A 414 12.59 -9.28 -8.01
C ALA A 414 13.21 -9.72 -9.36
N ARG A 415 13.42 -8.80 -10.30
CA ARG A 415 14.14 -9.04 -11.55
C ARG A 415 15.66 -9.18 -11.32
N SER A 416 16.21 -8.61 -10.24
CA SER A 416 17.63 -8.63 -9.92
C SER A 416 18.00 -9.81 -9.02
N PRO A 417 18.87 -10.75 -9.49
CA PRO A 417 19.38 -11.82 -8.64
C PRO A 417 20.13 -11.30 -7.41
N LEU A 418 20.88 -10.20 -7.56
CA LEU A 418 21.59 -9.57 -6.45
C LEU A 418 20.63 -9.08 -5.37
N TRP A 419 19.60 -8.30 -5.75
CA TRP A 419 18.69 -7.74 -4.78
C TRP A 419 17.87 -8.82 -4.08
N ARG A 420 17.46 -9.87 -4.82
CA ARG A 420 16.81 -11.04 -4.24
C ARG A 420 17.66 -11.71 -3.15
N GLN A 421 18.97 -11.88 -3.42
CA GLN A 421 19.91 -12.47 -2.47
C GLN A 421 20.13 -11.55 -1.26
N VAL A 422 20.38 -10.25 -1.47
CA VAL A 422 20.55 -9.28 -0.38
C VAL A 422 19.32 -9.23 0.53
N LEU A 423 18.11 -9.33 -0.03
CA LEU A 423 16.88 -9.37 0.76
C LEU A 423 16.82 -10.65 1.62
N ALA A 424 17.10 -11.81 1.04
CA ALA A 424 17.12 -13.09 1.77
C ALA A 424 18.14 -13.07 2.91
N ASP A 425 19.34 -12.56 2.64
CA ASP A 425 20.44 -12.48 3.60
C ASP A 425 20.14 -11.48 4.74
N ALA A 426 19.62 -10.29 4.41
CA ALA A 426 19.31 -9.25 5.40
C ALA A 426 18.15 -9.63 6.32
N LEU A 427 17.19 -10.42 5.84
CA LEU A 427 16.07 -10.93 6.63
C LEU A 427 16.43 -12.25 7.32
N ASP A 428 17.51 -12.91 6.92
CA ASP A 428 17.91 -14.27 7.32
C ASP A 428 16.73 -15.26 7.16
N MET A 429 16.16 -15.26 5.92
CA MET A 429 14.97 -16.06 5.60
C MET A 429 14.99 -16.49 4.13
N GLU A 430 14.46 -17.70 3.86
CA GLU A 430 14.15 -18.11 2.49
C GLU A 430 13.03 -17.23 1.92
N VAL A 431 13.24 -16.68 0.71
CA VAL A 431 12.30 -15.83 0.00
C VAL A 431 11.78 -16.55 -1.23
N GLY A 432 10.46 -16.74 -1.31
CA GLY A 432 9.77 -17.27 -2.48
C GLY A 432 9.32 -16.14 -3.41
N PHE A 433 9.53 -16.29 -4.71
CA PHE A 433 9.10 -15.33 -5.74
C PHE A 433 7.98 -15.94 -6.57
N ALA A 434 6.83 -15.25 -6.60
CA ALA A 434 5.66 -15.68 -7.36
C ALA A 434 5.79 -15.34 -8.85
N ALA A 435 5.11 -16.14 -9.70
CA ALA A 435 4.95 -15.87 -11.12
C ALA A 435 3.80 -14.92 -11.39
N GLY A 436 3.93 -14.07 -12.41
CA GLY A 436 2.83 -13.36 -13.06
C GLY A 436 1.86 -12.69 -12.08
N TYR A 437 2.29 -11.60 -11.44
CA TYR A 437 1.59 -11.07 -10.30
C TYR A 437 0.77 -9.80 -10.63
N GLU A 438 -0.53 -9.89 -10.39
CA GLU A 438 -1.49 -8.78 -10.55
C GLU A 438 -1.99 -8.21 -9.20
N GLY A 439 -1.17 -8.27 -8.17
CA GLY A 439 -1.27 -7.60 -6.88
C GLY A 439 -2.64 -7.57 -6.23
N SER A 440 -3.05 -6.37 -5.91
CA SER A 440 -4.28 -6.02 -5.21
C SER A 440 -5.53 -6.32 -6.01
N SER A 441 -5.51 -6.25 -7.37
CA SER A 441 -6.68 -6.58 -8.19
C SER A 441 -7.04 -8.07 -8.11
N PHE A 442 -6.04 -8.98 -8.09
CA PHE A 442 -6.29 -10.41 -7.86
C PHE A 442 -6.79 -10.67 -6.43
N GLY A 443 -6.20 -9.99 -5.43
CA GLY A 443 -6.69 -10.06 -4.06
C GLY A 443 -8.15 -9.61 -3.92
N ALA A 444 -8.54 -8.55 -4.63
CA ALA A 444 -9.92 -8.08 -4.70
C ALA A 444 -10.83 -9.12 -5.35
N ALA A 445 -10.41 -9.71 -6.49
CA ALA A 445 -11.18 -10.74 -7.18
C ALA A 445 -11.39 -11.97 -6.29
N LEU A 446 -10.37 -12.45 -5.58
CA LEU A 446 -10.47 -13.56 -4.63
C LEU A 446 -11.48 -13.28 -3.50
N LEU A 447 -11.43 -12.07 -2.94
CA LEU A 447 -12.38 -11.63 -1.93
C LEU A 447 -13.81 -11.58 -2.49
N GLY A 448 -13.96 -11.12 -3.75
CA GLY A 448 -15.21 -11.16 -4.48
C GLY A 448 -15.72 -12.57 -4.71
N MET A 449 -14.87 -13.50 -5.12
CA MET A 449 -15.21 -14.91 -5.32
C MET A 449 -15.66 -15.57 -4.00
N GLU A 450 -15.01 -15.28 -2.87
CA GLU A 450 -15.47 -15.76 -1.56
C GLU A 450 -16.84 -15.20 -1.22
N ALA A 451 -17.03 -13.87 -1.34
CA ALA A 451 -18.29 -13.20 -1.01
C ALA A 451 -19.47 -13.69 -1.87
N LEU A 452 -19.22 -14.06 -3.12
CA LEU A 452 -20.22 -14.59 -4.08
C LEU A 452 -20.36 -16.12 -4.01
N GLY A 453 -19.63 -16.80 -3.11
CA GLY A 453 -19.72 -18.25 -2.93
C GLY A 453 -19.08 -19.07 -4.08
N MET A 454 -18.22 -18.45 -4.89
CA MET A 454 -17.54 -19.12 -6.01
C MET A 454 -16.31 -19.92 -5.55
N VAL A 455 -15.70 -19.51 -4.42
CA VAL A 455 -14.61 -20.23 -3.73
C VAL A 455 -14.95 -20.36 -2.25
N PRO A 456 -14.43 -21.39 -1.55
CA PRO A 456 -14.78 -21.63 -0.14
C PRO A 456 -14.20 -20.58 0.83
N SER A 457 -13.05 -20.00 0.51
CA SER A 457 -12.40 -18.92 1.27
C SER A 457 -11.24 -18.32 0.48
N VAL A 458 -10.76 -17.12 0.88
CA VAL A 458 -9.56 -16.50 0.29
C VAL A 458 -8.27 -17.33 0.53
N GLU A 459 -8.30 -18.36 1.38
CA GLU A 459 -7.15 -19.24 1.63
C GLU A 459 -6.73 -20.04 0.39
N VAL A 460 -7.65 -20.23 -0.59
CA VAL A 460 -7.30 -20.84 -1.89
C VAL A 460 -6.17 -20.09 -2.60
N ALA A 461 -5.96 -18.81 -2.29
CA ALA A 461 -4.84 -18.02 -2.80
C ALA A 461 -3.48 -18.68 -2.53
N ALA A 462 -3.32 -19.38 -1.40
CA ALA A 462 -2.07 -20.05 -1.05
C ALA A 462 -1.68 -21.14 -2.08
N ASP A 463 -2.67 -21.76 -2.71
CA ASP A 463 -2.51 -22.87 -3.65
C ASP A 463 -2.57 -22.35 -5.10
N LEU A 464 -3.35 -21.30 -5.39
CA LEU A 464 -3.44 -20.68 -6.72
C LEU A 464 -2.15 -19.93 -7.09
N VAL A 465 -1.50 -19.25 -6.13
CA VAL A 465 -0.28 -18.48 -6.39
C VAL A 465 0.95 -19.39 -6.33
N THR A 466 1.47 -19.74 -7.49
CA THR A 466 2.65 -20.58 -7.61
C THR A 466 3.95 -19.83 -7.34
N VAL A 467 4.79 -20.35 -6.45
CA VAL A 467 6.16 -19.87 -6.23
C VAL A 467 7.07 -20.48 -7.30
N GLN A 468 7.58 -19.64 -8.21
CA GLN A 468 8.44 -20.09 -9.32
C GLN A 468 9.89 -20.34 -8.90
N SER A 469 10.39 -19.58 -7.95
CA SER A 469 11.78 -19.68 -7.49
C SER A 469 11.90 -19.33 -6.02
N ARG A 470 12.92 -19.88 -5.37
CA ARG A 470 13.25 -19.59 -3.98
C ARG A 470 14.71 -19.18 -3.88
N VAL A 471 15.02 -18.28 -2.97
CA VAL A 471 16.37 -17.84 -2.64
C VAL A 471 16.57 -18.05 -1.15
N ALA A 472 17.49 -18.94 -0.81
CA ALA A 472 17.91 -19.15 0.58
C ALA A 472 18.96 -18.10 0.99
N PRO A 473 19.03 -17.70 2.26
CA PRO A 473 20.08 -16.81 2.73
C PRO A 473 21.45 -17.49 2.66
N ASP A 474 22.48 -16.71 2.29
CA ASP A 474 23.88 -17.11 2.48
C ASP A 474 24.25 -16.91 3.96
N PRO A 475 24.65 -17.97 4.69
CA PRO A 475 24.92 -17.85 6.13
C PRO A 475 26.04 -16.85 6.47
N ALA A 476 27.01 -16.67 5.60
CA ALA A 476 28.10 -15.73 5.81
C ALA A 476 27.62 -14.27 5.66
N ALA A 477 26.87 -13.98 4.60
CA ALA A 477 26.27 -12.66 4.36
C ALA A 477 25.21 -12.34 5.43
N ALA A 478 24.34 -13.28 5.78
CA ALA A 478 23.34 -13.13 6.84
C ALA A 478 24.00 -12.79 8.19
N GLY A 479 25.12 -13.43 8.51
CA GLY A 479 25.93 -13.12 9.69
C GLY A 479 26.46 -11.68 9.70
N VAL A 480 26.85 -11.15 8.52
CA VAL A 480 27.25 -9.72 8.38
C VAL A 480 26.06 -8.80 8.64
N TYR A 481 24.90 -9.04 8.02
CA TYR A 481 23.70 -8.20 8.21
C TYR A 481 23.14 -8.29 9.63
N ALA A 482 23.24 -9.44 10.28
CA ALA A 482 22.86 -9.58 11.69
C ALA A 482 23.68 -8.66 12.61
N GLN A 483 24.98 -8.44 12.31
CA GLN A 483 25.83 -7.51 13.03
C GLN A 483 25.56 -6.04 12.64
N LEU A 484 25.24 -5.76 11.39
CA LEU A 484 24.98 -4.41 10.90
C LEU A 484 23.62 -3.86 11.36
N ARG A 485 22.60 -4.70 11.54
CA ARG A 485 21.24 -4.28 11.89
C ARG A 485 21.17 -3.45 13.19
N PRO A 486 21.76 -3.84 14.33
CA PRO A 486 21.78 -2.99 15.50
C PRO A 486 22.51 -1.67 15.25
N VAL A 487 23.65 -1.68 14.53
CA VAL A 487 24.37 -0.46 14.16
C VAL A 487 23.51 0.48 13.32
N PHE A 488 22.76 -0.08 12.35
CA PHE A 488 21.81 0.67 11.50
C PHE A 488 20.71 1.34 12.35
N THR A 489 20.15 0.62 13.32
CA THR A 489 19.10 1.13 14.21
C THR A 489 19.65 2.22 15.14
N ASP A 490 20.82 2.00 15.74
CA ASP A 490 21.46 2.96 16.63
C ASP A 490 21.89 4.23 15.88
N LEU A 491 22.35 4.08 14.66
CA LEU A 491 22.72 5.20 13.79
C LEU A 491 21.53 6.12 13.51
N TYR A 492 20.35 5.56 13.20
CA TYR A 492 19.13 6.35 13.08
C TYR A 492 18.88 7.17 14.35
N ALA A 493 18.88 6.53 15.52
CA ALA A 493 18.63 7.19 16.79
C ALA A 493 19.66 8.31 17.08
N ALA A 494 20.94 8.07 16.80
CA ALA A 494 22.01 9.04 16.96
C ALA A 494 21.86 10.27 16.03
N LEU A 495 21.29 10.11 14.84
CA LEU A 495 21.11 11.18 13.88
C LEU A 495 19.83 12.01 14.07
N VAL A 496 18.86 11.58 14.89
CA VAL A 496 17.61 12.33 15.14
C VAL A 496 17.85 13.79 15.56
N PRO A 497 18.78 14.11 16.49
CA PRO A 497 19.09 15.50 16.82
C PRO A 497 19.65 16.28 15.63
N THR A 498 20.48 15.64 14.80
CA THR A 498 21.06 16.23 13.59
C THR A 498 19.97 16.52 12.55
N TYR A 499 19.05 15.59 12.31
CA TYR A 499 17.91 15.80 11.40
C TYR A 499 17.04 16.97 11.86
N THR A 500 16.82 17.08 13.18
CA THR A 500 16.06 18.21 13.76
C THR A 500 16.76 19.54 13.51
N ALA A 501 18.09 19.60 13.66
CA ALA A 501 18.87 20.79 13.39
C ALA A 501 18.86 21.16 11.89
N LEU A 502 19.07 20.18 11.01
CA LEU A 502 19.04 20.39 9.56
C LEU A 502 17.69 20.91 9.07
N ARG A 503 16.57 20.39 9.62
CA ARG A 503 15.22 20.88 9.28
C ARG A 503 15.01 22.36 9.59
N ARG A 504 15.67 22.88 10.64
CA ARG A 504 15.62 24.29 11.01
C ARG A 504 16.45 25.19 10.08
N LEU A 505 17.54 24.66 9.53
CA LEU A 505 18.50 25.40 8.72
C LEU A 505 18.12 25.43 7.23
N ALA A 506 17.54 24.36 6.73
CA ALA A 506 17.13 24.25 5.34
C ALA A 506 15.65 23.84 5.31
N PRO A 507 14.71 24.74 4.92
CA PRO A 507 13.41 24.30 4.48
C PRO A 507 13.64 23.26 3.39
N ALA A 508 12.87 22.16 3.42
CA ALA A 508 13.02 21.06 2.49
C ALA A 508 13.08 21.59 1.05
N LEU A 509 14.08 21.14 0.29
CA LEU A 509 14.03 21.31 -1.16
C LEU A 509 12.69 20.72 -1.61
N PRO A 510 11.96 21.39 -2.54
CA PRO A 510 10.78 20.78 -3.12
C PRO A 510 11.18 19.37 -3.60
N VAL A 511 10.51 18.37 -3.11
CA VAL A 511 10.67 17.01 -3.64
C VAL A 511 9.94 17.06 -4.98
N GLU A 512 10.70 17.18 -6.05
CA GLU A 512 10.18 16.82 -7.36
C GLU A 512 9.89 15.31 -7.26
N HIS A 513 8.63 14.93 -7.07
CA HIS A 513 8.25 13.56 -7.30
C HIS A 513 8.51 13.29 -8.78
N PRO A 514 9.43 12.38 -9.13
CA PRO A 514 9.54 11.98 -10.52
C PRO A 514 8.13 11.57 -10.93
N ALA A 515 7.64 12.10 -12.05
CA ALA A 515 6.37 11.70 -12.61
C ALA A 515 6.38 10.18 -12.63
N LEU A 516 5.53 9.56 -11.80
CA LEU A 516 5.47 8.10 -11.71
C LEU A 516 5.27 7.61 -13.14
N PRO A 517 6.13 6.71 -13.66
CA PRO A 517 6.04 6.29 -15.04
C PRO A 517 4.63 5.76 -15.28
N VAL A 518 3.92 6.39 -16.18
CA VAL A 518 2.69 5.83 -16.74
C VAL A 518 3.14 4.60 -17.49
N GLU A 519 2.90 3.40 -16.95
CA GLU A 519 3.20 2.18 -17.69
C GLU A 519 2.52 2.27 -19.05
N PRO A 520 3.27 2.15 -20.16
CA PRO A 520 2.66 2.16 -21.47
C PRO A 520 1.68 0.99 -21.54
N PRO A 521 0.55 1.13 -22.25
CA PRO A 521 -0.39 0.04 -22.45
C PRO A 521 0.40 -1.14 -23.00
N ALA A 522 0.28 -2.30 -22.36
CA ALA A 522 0.92 -3.53 -22.80
C ALA A 522 0.55 -3.74 -24.28
N GLY A 523 1.55 -3.61 -25.13
CA GLY A 523 1.40 -3.75 -26.58
C GLY A 523 0.84 -5.11 -26.91
N GLY A 524 -0.05 -5.15 -27.91
CA GLY A 524 -0.86 -6.27 -28.38
C GLY A 524 -0.09 -7.50 -28.85
#